data_9d2149f4e0dfa8d6ce3ac7266869b6b4
#
_entry.id   9d2149f4e0dfa8d6ce3ac7266869b6b4
#
_cell.length_a   1.000
_cell.length_b   1.000
_cell.length_c   1.000
_cell.angle_alpha   90.00
_cell.angle_beta   90.00
_cell.angle_gamma   90.00
#
_symmetry.space_group_name_H-M   'P 1'
#
loop_
_entity.id
_entity.type
_entity.pdbx_description
1 polymer ?
#
loop_
_entity_poly.entity_id
_entity_poly.type
_entity_poly.pdbx_seq_one_letter_code
_entity_poly.pdbx_strand_id
1 'polypeptide(L)'
;GPAARPLGVGGELTLPSDGDGLFDRATAFAFLGSAGWTEDYQHRLEQALGRGECELLVANPDVSAPVEGGFTAEPGYWAARAAQATGILPRWYGKPHGPCFDLVLDRMAAHYGRLFDRRRVAMIGDSLHTDILGGGAAGMQTVLLTGYGLFAAGGADDMIDACGITPDWVVAGF
;
A
#
# COMPACT_ATOMS: atom_id res chain seq x y z
N GLY A 1 23.17 2.95 2.33
CA GLY A 1 22.01 2.12 2.62
C GLY A 1 22.15 0.78 1.89
N PRO A 2 21.55 -0.32 2.38
CA PRO A 2 21.65 -1.61 1.68
C PRO A 2 20.98 -1.49 0.31
N ALA A 3 21.68 -1.99 -0.72
CA ALA A 3 21.14 -2.06 -2.07
C ALA A 3 19.82 -2.86 -2.07
N ALA A 4 18.77 -2.30 -2.65
CA ALA A 4 17.50 -2.96 -2.79
C ALA A 4 17.70 -4.27 -3.57
N ARG A 5 17.29 -5.41 -2.98
CA ARG A 5 17.28 -6.69 -3.69
C ARG A 5 16.17 -6.67 -4.74
N PRO A 6 16.43 -7.14 -5.96
CA PRO A 6 15.38 -7.23 -6.97
C PRO A 6 14.25 -8.13 -6.49
N LEU A 7 13.03 -7.62 -6.54
CA LEU A 7 11.79 -8.33 -6.18
C LEU A 7 11.35 -9.31 -7.28
N GLY A 8 12.24 -10.06 -7.90
CA GLY A 8 11.89 -11.13 -8.84
C GLY A 8 10.99 -10.72 -10.03
N VAL A 9 10.86 -9.47 -10.30
CA VAL A 9 10.29 -8.89 -11.52
C VAL A 9 11.43 -8.79 -12.50
N GLY A 10 11.29 -9.37 -13.67
CA GLY A 10 12.32 -9.40 -14.71
C GLY A 10 12.61 -8.00 -15.27
N GLY A 11 13.27 -7.17 -14.46
CA GLY A 11 13.66 -5.80 -14.81
C GLY A 11 14.56 -5.21 -13.72
N GLU A 12 15.36 -4.24 -14.11
CA GLU A 12 16.20 -3.48 -13.21
C GLU A 12 15.36 -2.39 -12.49
N LEU A 13 15.34 -2.40 -11.16
CA LEU A 13 14.72 -1.34 -10.38
C LEU A 13 15.70 -0.18 -10.27
N THR A 14 15.41 0.92 -10.93
CA THR A 14 16.21 2.15 -10.89
C THR A 14 15.49 3.17 -10.01
N LEU A 15 16.23 3.78 -9.08
CA LEU A 15 15.71 4.91 -8.28
C LEU A 15 15.86 6.21 -9.07
N PRO A 16 14.91 7.15 -8.93
CA PRO A 16 15.05 8.46 -9.54
C PRO A 16 16.34 9.13 -9.03
N SER A 17 17.18 9.56 -9.94
CA SER A 17 18.30 10.44 -9.69
C SER A 17 18.24 11.65 -10.62
N ASP A 18 18.79 12.78 -10.19
CA ASP A 18 18.78 13.99 -11.01
C ASP A 18 19.60 13.77 -12.27
N GLY A 19 18.98 13.91 -13.42
CA GLY A 19 19.65 14.05 -14.72
C GLY A 19 19.76 12.79 -15.58
N ASP A 20 19.30 11.62 -15.18
CA ASP A 20 19.48 10.37 -15.97
C ASP A 20 18.36 10.06 -16.99
N GLY A 21 17.38 10.95 -17.17
CA GLY A 21 16.29 10.79 -18.13
C GLY A 21 15.37 9.60 -17.82
N LEU A 22 15.34 9.13 -16.57
CA LEU A 22 14.56 7.99 -16.13
C LEU A 22 13.06 8.18 -16.44
N PHE A 23 12.51 9.35 -16.12
CA PHE A 23 11.11 9.66 -16.37
C PHE A 23 10.74 9.67 -17.86
N ASP A 24 11.72 9.88 -18.74
CA ASP A 24 11.49 9.90 -20.19
C ASP A 24 11.48 8.51 -20.81
N ARG A 25 12.18 7.56 -20.20
CA ARG A 25 12.37 6.20 -20.74
C ARG A 25 11.54 5.13 -20.03
N ALA A 26 11.00 5.44 -18.85
CA ALA A 26 10.24 4.48 -18.08
C ALA A 26 8.95 4.09 -18.78
N THR A 27 8.64 2.82 -18.79
CA THR A 27 7.36 2.26 -19.25
C THR A 27 6.41 1.92 -18.09
N ALA A 28 6.93 1.94 -16.86
CA ALA A 28 6.15 1.80 -15.65
C ALA A 28 6.87 2.46 -14.47
N PHE A 29 6.08 2.95 -13.53
CA PHE A 29 6.54 3.46 -12.24
C PHE A 29 5.96 2.62 -11.11
N ALA A 30 6.77 2.27 -10.11
CA ALA A 30 6.34 1.54 -8.93
C ALA A 30 6.50 2.42 -7.68
N PHE A 31 5.39 2.84 -7.10
CA PHE A 31 5.37 3.56 -5.84
C PHE A 31 5.40 2.56 -4.67
N LEU A 32 6.57 2.46 -4.01
CA LEU A 32 6.81 1.63 -2.83
C LEU A 32 6.88 2.47 -1.55
N GLY A 33 7.35 3.69 -1.65
CA GLY A 33 7.51 4.66 -0.58
C GLY A 33 7.67 6.06 -1.15
N SER A 34 7.53 7.08 -0.31
CA SER A 34 7.59 8.49 -0.69
C SER A 34 8.68 9.28 0.04
N ALA A 35 9.58 8.61 0.76
CA ALA A 35 10.70 9.27 1.41
C ALA A 35 11.58 9.98 0.38
N GLY A 36 11.73 11.30 0.53
CA GLY A 36 12.48 12.13 -0.42
C GLY A 36 11.73 12.46 -1.73
N TRP A 37 10.46 12.09 -1.84
CA TRP A 37 9.63 12.49 -2.99
C TRP A 37 9.36 14.00 -2.95
N THR A 38 9.53 14.68 -4.08
CA THR A 38 9.43 16.14 -4.21
C THR A 38 8.36 16.54 -5.22
N GLU A 39 7.93 17.79 -5.19
CA GLU A 39 7.03 18.36 -6.20
C GLU A 39 7.63 18.28 -7.61
N ASP A 40 8.95 18.39 -7.77
CA ASP A 40 9.61 18.24 -9.05
C ASP A 40 9.48 16.81 -9.58
N TYR A 41 9.74 15.79 -8.74
CA TYR A 41 9.52 14.39 -9.11
C TYR A 41 8.07 14.11 -9.45
N GLN A 42 7.13 14.68 -8.69
CA GLN A 42 5.70 14.55 -8.96
C GLN A 42 5.34 15.12 -10.33
N HIS A 43 5.80 16.31 -10.65
CA HIS A 43 5.54 16.95 -11.94
C HIS A 43 6.12 16.13 -13.11
N ARG A 44 7.35 15.62 -12.96
CA ARG A 44 8.00 14.75 -13.95
C ARG A 44 7.24 13.43 -14.13
N LEU A 45 6.73 12.85 -13.05
CA LEU A 45 5.87 11.66 -13.10
C LEU A 45 4.57 11.95 -13.88
N GLU A 46 3.89 13.06 -13.56
CA GLU A 46 2.66 13.48 -14.23
C GLU A 46 2.89 13.71 -15.72
N GLN A 47 4.00 14.33 -16.12
CA GLN A 47 4.39 14.48 -17.51
C GLN A 47 4.61 13.14 -18.20
N ALA A 48 5.32 12.21 -17.54
CA ALA A 48 5.59 10.87 -18.06
C ALA A 48 4.29 10.08 -18.29
N LEU A 49 3.42 10.06 -17.29
CA LEU A 49 2.11 9.38 -17.35
C LEU A 49 1.17 10.01 -18.38
N GLY A 50 1.22 11.35 -18.51
CA GLY A 50 0.40 12.09 -19.50
C GLY A 50 0.72 11.75 -20.96
N ARG A 51 1.88 11.13 -21.25
CA ARG A 51 2.19 10.58 -22.59
C ARG A 51 1.36 9.35 -22.95
N GLY A 52 0.74 8.70 -21.95
CA GLY A 52 -0.13 7.54 -22.17
C GLY A 52 0.59 6.21 -22.43
N GLU A 53 1.92 6.16 -22.29
CA GLU A 53 2.76 4.99 -22.56
C GLU A 53 3.27 4.31 -21.28
N CYS A 54 2.93 4.85 -20.10
CA CYS A 54 3.44 4.39 -18.82
C CYS A 54 2.33 3.87 -17.91
N GLU A 55 2.63 2.80 -17.17
CA GLU A 55 1.79 2.31 -16.07
C GLU A 55 2.24 2.90 -14.72
N LEU A 56 1.29 3.09 -13.80
CA LEU A 56 1.57 3.42 -12.40
C LEU A 56 1.10 2.29 -11.49
N LEU A 57 2.05 1.65 -10.81
CA LEU A 57 1.84 0.55 -9.87
C LEU A 57 2.02 1.10 -8.45
N VAL A 58 1.04 0.92 -7.58
CA VAL A 58 1.06 1.46 -6.22
C VAL A 58 1.05 0.30 -5.23
N ALA A 59 2.19 0.05 -4.61
CA ALA A 59 2.34 -1.01 -3.63
C ALA A 59 2.06 -0.53 -2.19
N ASN A 60 2.12 0.78 -1.94
CA ASN A 60 1.68 1.40 -0.71
C ASN A 60 0.56 2.41 -1.00
N PRO A 61 -0.73 2.05 -0.82
CA PRO A 61 -1.86 2.95 -1.07
C PRO A 61 -2.12 3.98 0.03
N ASP A 62 -1.37 3.96 1.12
CA ASP A 62 -1.55 4.91 2.22
C ASP A 62 -1.47 6.35 1.70
N VAL A 63 -2.41 7.19 2.14
CA VAL A 63 -2.49 8.59 1.74
C VAL A 63 -1.62 9.46 2.64
N SER A 64 -1.55 9.09 3.92
CA SER A 64 -0.77 9.80 4.93
C SER A 64 -0.30 8.86 6.02
N ALA A 65 0.81 9.20 6.66
CA ALA A 65 1.29 8.52 7.87
C ALA A 65 1.56 9.55 8.98
N PRO A 66 1.25 9.22 10.24
CA PRO A 66 1.55 10.09 11.36
C PRO A 66 3.06 10.15 11.61
N VAL A 67 3.55 11.35 11.87
CA VAL A 67 4.93 11.62 12.29
C VAL A 67 4.93 12.62 13.44
N GLU A 68 6.06 12.77 14.10
CA GLU A 68 6.20 13.79 15.14
C GLU A 68 5.92 15.19 14.54
N GLY A 69 4.88 15.84 15.08
CA GLY A 69 4.47 17.16 14.65
C GLY A 69 3.53 17.24 13.44
N GLY A 70 3.02 16.10 12.92
CA GLY A 70 2.04 16.14 11.80
C GLY A 70 1.87 14.85 11.03
N PHE A 71 1.71 14.99 9.73
CA PHE A 71 1.52 13.86 8.80
C PHE A 71 2.45 14.01 7.59
N THR A 72 2.91 12.89 7.07
CA THR A 72 3.58 12.82 5.76
C THR A 72 2.58 12.52 4.67
N ALA A 73 2.86 12.96 3.44
CA ALA A 73 2.17 12.51 2.24
C ALA A 73 2.81 11.20 1.78
N GLU A 74 1.97 10.15 1.70
CA GLU A 74 2.40 8.81 1.35
C GLU A 74 2.15 8.48 -0.14
N PRO A 75 2.65 7.36 -0.67
CA PRO A 75 2.52 7.02 -2.09
C PRO A 75 1.11 7.08 -2.64
N GLY A 76 0.10 6.70 -1.84
CA GLY A 76 -1.31 6.79 -2.24
C GLY A 76 -1.77 8.22 -2.54
N TYR A 77 -1.31 9.21 -1.77
CA TYR A 77 -1.60 10.61 -2.04
C TYR A 77 -1.03 11.07 -3.39
N TRP A 78 0.25 10.77 -3.62
CA TRP A 78 0.95 11.17 -4.83
C TRP A 78 0.40 10.47 -6.08
N ALA A 79 0.04 9.18 -5.95
CA ALA A 79 -0.58 8.42 -7.04
C ALA A 79 -1.99 8.92 -7.38
N ALA A 80 -2.80 9.25 -6.36
CA ALA A 80 -4.14 9.82 -6.58
C ALA A 80 -4.05 11.19 -7.28
N ARG A 81 -3.09 12.01 -6.89
CA ARG A 81 -2.83 13.30 -7.53
C ARG A 81 -2.40 13.13 -8.99
N ALA A 82 -1.48 12.20 -9.27
CA ALA A 82 -1.08 11.88 -10.63
C ALA A 82 -2.25 11.38 -11.49
N ALA A 83 -3.11 10.52 -10.93
CA ALA A 83 -4.31 10.02 -11.59
C ALA A 83 -5.28 11.17 -11.93
N GLN A 84 -5.49 12.09 -11.01
CA GLN A 84 -6.34 13.27 -11.23
C GLN A 84 -5.77 14.18 -12.32
N ALA A 85 -4.46 14.40 -12.34
CA ALA A 85 -3.81 15.29 -13.31
C ALA A 85 -3.76 14.71 -14.72
N THR A 86 -3.65 13.38 -14.86
CA THR A 86 -3.38 12.72 -16.15
C THR A 86 -4.53 11.88 -16.69
N GLY A 87 -5.51 11.54 -15.83
CA GLY A 87 -6.61 10.64 -16.18
C GLY A 87 -6.25 9.17 -16.23
N ILE A 88 -5.02 8.77 -15.84
CA ILE A 88 -4.63 7.36 -15.77
C ILE A 88 -5.33 6.65 -14.63
N LEU A 89 -5.42 5.31 -14.72
CA LEU A 89 -5.92 4.46 -13.64
C LEU A 89 -4.74 3.71 -13.01
N PRO A 90 -4.28 4.11 -11.81
CA PRO A 90 -3.23 3.39 -11.11
C PRO A 90 -3.65 1.95 -10.78
N ARG A 91 -2.69 1.03 -10.81
CA ARG A 91 -2.88 -0.35 -10.34
C ARG A 91 -2.49 -0.45 -8.88
N TRP A 92 -3.46 -0.72 -8.02
CA TRP A 92 -3.29 -0.78 -6.58
C TRP A 92 -2.99 -2.20 -6.11
N TYR A 93 -1.90 -2.39 -5.41
CA TYR A 93 -1.42 -3.70 -4.93
C TYR A 93 -1.35 -3.80 -3.40
N GLY A 94 -1.18 -2.69 -2.68
CA GLY A 94 -1.15 -2.67 -1.22
C GLY A 94 -2.53 -2.78 -0.57
N LYS A 95 -2.56 -3.00 0.73
CA LYS A 95 -3.79 -3.01 1.53
C LYS A 95 -4.58 -1.70 1.35
N PRO A 96 -5.90 -1.72 1.23
CA PRO A 96 -6.85 -2.85 1.40
C PRO A 96 -7.11 -3.65 0.11
N HIS A 97 -6.36 -3.44 -0.96
CA HIS A 97 -6.63 -4.03 -2.26
C HIS A 97 -6.28 -5.52 -2.31
N GLY A 98 -7.12 -6.30 -3.00
CA GLY A 98 -7.03 -7.77 -3.08
C GLY A 98 -5.69 -8.37 -3.48
N PRO A 99 -4.94 -7.81 -4.46
CA PRO A 99 -3.70 -8.41 -4.94
C PRO A 99 -2.64 -8.70 -3.87
N CYS A 100 -2.54 -7.89 -2.80
CA CYS A 100 -1.57 -8.18 -1.74
C CYS A 100 -1.95 -9.43 -0.93
N PHE A 101 -3.23 -9.65 -0.66
CA PHE A 101 -3.72 -10.81 0.07
C PHE A 101 -3.60 -12.09 -0.77
N ASP A 102 -3.90 -12.01 -2.07
CA ASP A 102 -3.71 -13.10 -3.01
C ASP A 102 -2.25 -13.53 -3.07
N LEU A 103 -1.33 -12.57 -3.23
CA LEU A 103 0.10 -12.84 -3.27
C LEU A 103 0.61 -13.48 -1.98
N VAL A 104 0.15 -13.05 -0.82
CA VAL A 104 0.54 -13.65 0.47
C VAL A 104 0.09 -15.11 0.53
N LEU A 105 -1.16 -15.41 0.16
CA LEU A 105 -1.67 -16.78 0.17
C LEU A 105 -0.93 -17.69 -0.82
N ASP A 106 -0.61 -17.19 -2.01
CA ASP A 106 0.18 -17.92 -3.01
C ASP A 106 1.58 -18.22 -2.49
N ARG A 107 2.23 -17.24 -1.85
CA ARG A 107 3.55 -17.43 -1.22
C ARG A 107 3.51 -18.40 -0.05
N MET A 108 2.48 -18.34 0.78
CA MET A 108 2.27 -19.32 1.84
C MET A 108 2.06 -20.73 1.27
N ALA A 109 1.22 -20.86 0.24
CA ALA A 109 0.97 -22.15 -0.41
C ALA A 109 2.26 -22.74 -1.00
N ALA A 110 3.05 -21.94 -1.68
CA ALA A 110 4.35 -22.36 -2.25
C ALA A 110 5.34 -22.77 -1.14
N HIS A 111 5.39 -22.03 -0.04
CA HIS A 111 6.34 -22.29 1.06
C HIS A 111 5.99 -23.55 1.84
N TYR A 112 4.69 -23.76 2.13
CA TYR A 112 4.23 -24.87 2.97
C TYR A 112 3.75 -26.10 2.17
N GLY A 113 3.75 -26.03 0.83
CA GLY A 113 3.33 -27.12 -0.04
C GLY A 113 1.84 -27.47 0.07
N ARG A 114 0.99 -26.54 0.52
CA ARG A 114 -0.45 -26.75 0.68
C ARG A 114 -1.24 -25.44 0.48
N LEU A 115 -2.48 -25.56 0.02
CA LEU A 115 -3.39 -24.42 -0.05
C LEU A 115 -3.95 -24.06 1.34
N PHE A 116 -4.26 -22.80 1.53
CA PHE A 116 -4.87 -22.27 2.74
C PHE A 116 -6.32 -21.83 2.44
N ASP A 117 -7.27 -22.28 3.23
CA ASP A 117 -8.64 -21.74 3.21
C ASP A 117 -8.61 -20.33 3.82
N ARG A 118 -9.00 -19.32 3.06
CA ARG A 118 -9.00 -17.91 3.48
C ARG A 118 -9.73 -17.69 4.79
N ARG A 119 -10.86 -18.39 5.01
CA ARG A 119 -11.65 -18.31 6.23
C ARG A 119 -10.94 -18.85 7.48
N ARG A 120 -9.80 -19.53 7.29
CA ARG A 120 -8.94 -20.06 8.35
C ARG A 120 -7.62 -19.29 8.48
N VAL A 121 -7.50 -18.19 7.76
CA VAL A 121 -6.39 -17.24 7.84
C VAL A 121 -6.92 -15.97 8.47
N ALA A 122 -6.17 -15.38 9.40
CA ALA A 122 -6.52 -14.12 10.02
C ALA A 122 -5.58 -13.02 9.54
N MET A 123 -6.17 -11.91 9.08
CA MET A 123 -5.47 -10.64 8.92
C MET A 123 -5.44 -9.94 10.27
N ILE A 124 -4.25 -9.66 10.77
CA ILE A 124 -4.02 -8.99 12.05
C ILE A 124 -3.38 -7.65 11.79
N GLY A 125 -3.98 -6.58 12.28
CA GLY A 125 -3.43 -5.23 12.08
C GLY A 125 -4.12 -4.19 12.96
N ASP A 126 -3.65 -2.96 12.89
CA ASP A 126 -4.08 -1.84 13.73
C ASP A 126 -4.91 -0.80 12.98
N SER A 127 -5.20 -1.04 11.70
CA SER A 127 -5.92 -0.09 10.85
C SER A 127 -7.21 -0.68 10.29
N LEU A 128 -8.34 0.00 10.55
CA LEU A 128 -9.65 -0.40 10.03
C LEU A 128 -9.71 -0.33 8.50
N HIS A 129 -9.23 0.76 7.90
CA HIS A 129 -9.38 1.04 6.47
C HIS A 129 -8.41 0.25 5.57
N THR A 130 -7.36 -0.31 6.12
CA THR A 130 -6.38 -1.09 5.35
C THR A 130 -6.39 -2.56 5.75
N ASP A 131 -6.12 -2.87 7.02
CA ASP A 131 -5.98 -4.25 7.49
C ASP A 131 -7.33 -4.97 7.59
N ILE A 132 -8.27 -4.36 8.30
CA ILE A 132 -9.56 -4.99 8.59
C ILE A 132 -10.44 -5.00 7.33
N LEU A 133 -10.57 -3.86 6.66
CA LEU A 133 -11.32 -3.77 5.40
C LEU A 133 -10.75 -4.73 4.35
N GLY A 134 -9.44 -4.71 4.16
CA GLY A 134 -8.78 -5.54 3.14
C GLY A 134 -8.84 -7.02 3.45
N GLY A 135 -8.58 -7.42 4.71
CA GLY A 135 -8.68 -8.80 5.17
C GLY A 135 -10.09 -9.36 5.03
N GLY A 136 -11.09 -8.59 5.46
CA GLY A 136 -12.51 -8.96 5.30
C GLY A 136 -12.93 -9.08 3.83
N ALA A 137 -12.55 -8.12 2.98
CA ALA A 137 -12.79 -8.17 1.54
C ALA A 137 -12.11 -9.36 0.85
N ALA A 138 -10.94 -9.78 1.37
CA ALA A 138 -10.24 -10.98 0.90
C ALA A 138 -10.85 -12.30 1.43
N GLY A 139 -11.89 -12.25 2.26
CA GLY A 139 -12.54 -13.42 2.86
C GLY A 139 -11.76 -14.07 4.00
N MET A 140 -10.87 -13.31 4.64
CA MET A 140 -10.12 -13.73 5.83
C MET A 140 -10.86 -13.34 7.10
N GLN A 141 -10.51 -13.96 8.23
CA GLN A 141 -10.86 -13.41 9.54
C GLN A 141 -10.04 -12.16 9.81
N THR A 142 -10.58 -11.26 10.63
CA THR A 142 -9.94 -9.97 10.91
C THR A 142 -9.76 -9.76 12.41
N VAL A 143 -8.57 -9.34 12.81
CA VAL A 143 -8.21 -9.08 14.21
C VAL A 143 -7.64 -7.66 14.31
N LEU A 144 -8.40 -6.78 14.95
CA LEU A 144 -7.94 -5.41 15.22
C LEU A 144 -7.10 -5.38 16.49
N LEU A 145 -5.85 -4.88 16.36
CA LEU A 145 -4.97 -4.60 17.49
C LEU A 145 -5.20 -3.18 18.00
N THR A 146 -5.51 -3.02 19.28
CA THR A 146 -5.78 -1.71 19.89
C THR A 146 -4.74 -1.25 20.90
N GLY A 147 -3.86 -2.13 21.36
CA GLY A 147 -2.78 -1.76 22.29
C GLY A 147 -1.56 -1.13 21.62
N TYR A 148 -1.53 -1.09 20.29
CA TYR A 148 -0.42 -0.55 19.49
C TYR A 148 -0.97 0.25 18.32
N GLY A 149 -0.09 1.03 17.65
CA GLY A 149 -0.43 1.72 16.42
C GLY A 149 -1.52 2.78 16.59
N LEU A 150 -2.46 2.78 15.67
CA LEU A 150 -3.46 3.84 15.52
C LEU A 150 -4.37 4.02 16.75
N PHE A 151 -4.69 2.94 17.44
CA PHE A 151 -5.62 2.92 18.58
C PHE A 151 -4.95 2.81 19.95
N ALA A 152 -3.62 2.93 20.04
CA ALA A 152 -2.89 2.83 21.31
C ALA A 152 -3.38 3.84 22.37
N ALA A 153 -3.94 4.96 21.96
CA ALA A 153 -4.55 5.97 22.85
C ALA A 153 -6.07 5.79 23.06
N GLY A 154 -6.69 4.72 22.51
CA GLY A 154 -8.13 4.46 22.57
C GLY A 154 -8.88 4.94 21.32
N GLY A 155 -10.24 4.95 21.40
CA GLY A 155 -11.10 5.43 20.32
C GLY A 155 -11.44 4.39 19.25
N ALA A 156 -11.10 3.11 19.44
CA ALA A 156 -11.38 2.07 18.46
C ALA A 156 -12.89 1.84 18.25
N ASP A 157 -13.66 1.77 19.32
CA ASP A 157 -15.12 1.54 19.25
C ASP A 157 -15.82 2.68 18.52
N ASP A 158 -15.48 3.93 18.85
CA ASP A 158 -16.05 5.11 18.19
C ASP A 158 -15.73 5.12 16.68
N MET A 159 -14.52 4.70 16.31
CA MET A 159 -14.11 4.66 14.90
C MET A 159 -14.78 3.51 14.16
N ILE A 160 -14.94 2.33 14.77
CA ILE A 160 -15.69 1.19 14.21
C ILE A 160 -17.12 1.61 13.90
N ASP A 161 -17.78 2.27 14.87
CA ASP A 161 -19.15 2.75 14.71
C ASP A 161 -19.27 3.83 13.62
N ALA A 162 -18.30 4.74 13.57
CA ALA A 162 -18.30 5.84 12.59
C ALA A 162 -18.07 5.37 11.15
N CYS A 163 -17.18 4.39 10.94
CA CYS A 163 -16.83 3.94 9.59
C CYS A 163 -17.61 2.68 9.15
N GLY A 164 -18.24 1.96 10.06
CA GLY A 164 -18.97 0.73 9.78
C GLY A 164 -18.08 -0.47 9.40
N ILE A 165 -16.77 -0.38 9.62
CA ILE A 165 -15.82 -1.48 9.37
C ILE A 165 -15.66 -2.26 10.66
N THR A 166 -16.35 -3.40 10.74
CA THR A 166 -16.38 -4.23 11.94
C THR A 166 -15.38 -5.39 11.84
N PRO A 167 -14.37 -5.45 12.73
CA PRO A 167 -13.48 -6.61 12.81
C PRO A 167 -14.18 -7.82 13.43
N ASP A 168 -13.73 -9.05 13.11
CA ASP A 168 -14.22 -10.26 13.77
C ASP A 168 -13.76 -10.31 15.24
N TRP A 169 -12.58 -9.78 15.52
CA TRP A 169 -11.96 -9.77 16.85
C TRP A 169 -11.27 -8.43 17.14
N VAL A 170 -11.39 -7.98 18.38
CA VAL A 170 -10.66 -6.82 18.90
C VAL A 170 -9.82 -7.27 20.09
N VAL A 171 -8.51 -7.02 20.06
CA VAL A 171 -7.58 -7.42 21.11
C VAL A 171 -6.57 -6.30 21.39
N ALA A 172 -6.18 -6.14 22.65
CA ALA A 172 -5.17 -5.14 23.00
C ALA A 172 -3.74 -5.57 22.56
N GLY A 173 -3.48 -6.87 22.48
CA GLY A 173 -2.18 -7.42 22.09
C GLY A 173 -2.13 -8.94 22.30
N PHE A 174 -0.98 -9.51 22.02
CA PHE A 174 -0.68 -10.93 22.21
C PHE A 174 0.30 -11.11 23.36
#